data_4a3424d9364ac4764069b8bf0c39cef3
#
_entry.id   4a3424d9364ac4764069b8bf0c39cef3
#
_cell.length_a   1.000
_cell.length_b   1.000
_cell.length_c   1.000
_cell.angle_alpha   90.00
_cell.angle_beta   90.00
_cell.angle_gamma   90.00
#
_symmetry.space_group_name_H-M   'P 1'
#
loop_
_entity.id
_entity.type
_entity.pdbx_description
1 polymer ?
#
loop_
_entity_poly.entity_id
_entity_poly.type
_entity_poly.pdbx_seq_one_letter_code
_entity_poly.pdbx_strand_id
1 'polypeptide(L)'
;MMINPLIFGPLLCLVGVTDVGMAKIGDRLPSLQSIDVSHCRKLSDKGLKAVLLGCQHLRQLVIAGCRLITDNLLIALSKSCIHLEDLVAAGCNNITNAGISGLADGCHKMKSLDMSKCNKVGDPGVCKFAEVSSSSLVSLKLLDCNKVGDKSIHALAKFCHNLETLVIGGCRDVTDASIEALAFACCSRLKCLRMDWCLKITDSSLRSLLSNCKLLVAIDVGCCDQITDAAFQDMDANGFQSALRLLKISSCVRITVAGVRNVIESCMALEHLDVRSCPQVTRQSCEQAGLQFPGSCKVNFEGSLSESDPSVDIFF
;
A
#
# COMPACT_ATOMS: atom_id res chain seq x y z
N MET A 1 -12.94 -0.87 2.08
CA MET A 1 -12.37 0.20 1.24
C MET A 1 -13.52 0.80 0.43
N MET A 2 -14.05 1.93 0.85
CA MET A 2 -15.04 2.65 0.04
C MET A 2 -14.27 3.43 -1.01
N ILE A 3 -14.26 2.92 -2.24
CA ILE A 3 -13.76 3.64 -3.41
C ILE A 3 -14.69 4.83 -3.60
N ASN A 4 -14.14 6.03 -3.64
CA ASN A 4 -14.92 7.27 -3.76
C ASN A 4 -15.68 7.26 -5.12
N PRO A 5 -17.01 7.08 -5.14
CA PRO A 5 -17.77 6.91 -6.37
C PRO A 5 -17.89 8.18 -7.21
N LEU A 6 -17.33 9.30 -6.74
CA LEU A 6 -17.43 10.61 -7.41
C LEU A 6 -16.37 10.86 -8.49
N ILE A 7 -15.37 9.98 -8.64
CA ILE A 7 -14.24 10.22 -9.56
C ILE A 7 -14.42 9.48 -10.89
N PHE A 8 -15.11 8.35 -10.90
CA PHE A 8 -15.32 7.54 -12.10
C PHE A 8 -16.82 7.42 -12.38
N GLY A 9 -17.22 7.50 -13.64
CA GLY A 9 -18.61 7.29 -14.10
C GLY A 9 -19.26 6.02 -13.51
N PRO A 10 -20.33 5.48 -14.10
CA PRO A 10 -21.10 4.42 -13.47
C PRO A 10 -20.24 3.22 -13.06
N LEU A 11 -20.19 2.94 -11.76
CA LEU A 11 -19.56 1.76 -11.17
C LEU A 11 -20.48 0.56 -11.32
N LEU A 12 -19.97 -0.54 -11.88
CA LEU A 12 -20.66 -1.82 -11.92
C LEU A 12 -19.99 -2.78 -10.93
N CYS A 13 -20.66 -3.07 -9.82
CA CYS A 13 -20.21 -4.05 -8.83
C CYS A 13 -20.98 -5.36 -9.02
N LEU A 14 -20.28 -6.46 -9.22
CA LEU A 14 -20.86 -7.75 -9.57
C LEU A 14 -20.32 -8.87 -8.68
N VAL A 15 -21.20 -9.69 -8.13
CA VAL A 15 -20.82 -10.83 -7.29
C VAL A 15 -21.22 -12.14 -7.99
N GLY A 16 -20.29 -13.10 -8.01
CA GLY A 16 -20.57 -14.45 -8.52
C GLY A 16 -20.72 -14.56 -10.04
N VAL A 17 -20.27 -13.57 -10.79
CA VAL A 17 -20.33 -13.55 -12.26
C VAL A 17 -19.38 -14.58 -12.88
N THR A 18 -19.79 -15.09 -14.06
CA THR A 18 -19.03 -16.01 -14.89
C THR A 18 -18.67 -15.38 -16.24
N ASP A 19 -17.81 -16.02 -17.01
CA ASP A 19 -17.39 -15.55 -18.35
C ASP A 19 -18.57 -15.25 -19.28
N VAL A 20 -19.64 -16.07 -19.21
CA VAL A 20 -20.86 -15.89 -20.04
C VAL A 20 -21.60 -14.59 -19.69
N GLY A 21 -21.69 -14.29 -18.39
CA GLY A 21 -22.31 -13.03 -17.93
C GLY A 21 -21.52 -11.81 -18.38
N MET A 22 -20.20 -11.89 -18.28
CA MET A 22 -19.29 -10.79 -18.64
C MET A 22 -19.35 -10.44 -20.13
N ALA A 23 -19.45 -11.43 -21.04
CA ALA A 23 -19.56 -11.17 -22.46
C ALA A 23 -20.77 -10.28 -22.82
N LYS A 24 -21.91 -10.48 -22.14
CA LYS A 24 -23.11 -9.65 -22.35
C LYS A 24 -22.96 -8.20 -21.88
N ILE A 25 -22.07 -7.95 -20.91
CA ILE A 25 -21.80 -6.62 -20.37
C ILE A 25 -21.01 -5.81 -21.41
N GLY A 26 -19.98 -6.39 -22.00
CA GLY A 26 -19.18 -5.75 -23.04
C GLY A 26 -20.01 -5.22 -24.20
N ASP A 27 -21.00 -6.01 -24.62
CA ASP A 27 -21.88 -5.63 -25.74
C ASP A 27 -22.86 -4.50 -25.40
N ARG A 28 -23.23 -4.35 -24.13
CA ARG A 28 -24.33 -3.45 -23.72
C ARG A 28 -23.89 -2.17 -23.03
N LEU A 29 -22.66 -2.11 -22.51
CA LEU A 29 -22.18 -0.99 -21.71
C LEU A 29 -20.85 -0.40 -22.23
N PRO A 30 -20.81 0.14 -23.46
CA PRO A 30 -19.58 0.61 -24.07
C PRO A 30 -18.95 1.83 -23.35
N SER A 31 -19.74 2.58 -22.60
CA SER A 31 -19.27 3.74 -21.82
C SER A 31 -18.81 3.39 -20.39
N LEU A 32 -18.72 2.10 -20.06
CA LEU A 32 -18.33 1.66 -18.71
C LEU A 32 -16.90 2.10 -18.39
N GLN A 33 -16.73 2.78 -17.26
CA GLN A 33 -15.43 3.30 -16.80
C GLN A 33 -14.88 2.55 -15.58
N SER A 34 -15.75 1.94 -14.80
CA SER A 34 -15.35 1.21 -13.61
C SER A 34 -16.12 -0.09 -13.46
N ILE A 35 -15.40 -1.16 -13.12
CA ILE A 35 -15.99 -2.47 -12.89
C ILE A 35 -15.31 -3.16 -11.70
N ASP A 36 -16.13 -3.70 -10.79
CA ASP A 36 -15.69 -4.52 -9.66
C ASP A 36 -16.31 -5.91 -9.79
N VAL A 37 -15.45 -6.90 -9.95
CA VAL A 37 -15.78 -8.33 -10.01
C VAL A 37 -14.99 -9.12 -8.95
N SER A 38 -14.67 -8.48 -7.85
CA SER A 38 -13.91 -9.08 -6.75
C SER A 38 -14.54 -10.40 -6.32
N HIS A 39 -13.67 -11.37 -6.01
CA HIS A 39 -14.04 -12.70 -5.52
C HIS A 39 -14.90 -13.55 -6.49
N CYS A 40 -14.99 -13.16 -7.76
CA CYS A 40 -15.66 -13.97 -8.80
C CYS A 40 -14.79 -15.17 -9.18
N ARG A 41 -14.84 -16.23 -8.38
CA ARG A 41 -13.95 -17.41 -8.46
C ARG A 41 -14.07 -18.21 -9.77
N LYS A 42 -15.17 -18.02 -10.53
CA LYS A 42 -15.44 -18.70 -11.81
C LYS A 42 -15.15 -17.80 -13.01
N LEU A 43 -14.70 -16.56 -12.76
CA LEU A 43 -14.36 -15.61 -13.81
C LEU A 43 -12.91 -15.82 -14.22
N SER A 44 -12.70 -15.98 -15.53
CA SER A 44 -11.38 -16.15 -16.15
C SER A 44 -11.03 -14.98 -17.07
N ASP A 45 -9.83 -15.02 -17.62
CA ASP A 45 -9.38 -14.05 -18.64
C ASP A 45 -10.35 -13.95 -19.82
N LYS A 46 -11.03 -15.04 -20.19
CA LYS A 46 -11.96 -15.07 -21.32
C LYS A 46 -13.14 -14.13 -21.11
N GLY A 47 -13.75 -14.14 -19.92
CA GLY A 47 -14.89 -13.28 -19.61
C GLY A 47 -14.51 -11.80 -19.60
N LEU A 48 -13.39 -11.46 -18.97
CA LEU A 48 -12.94 -10.06 -18.93
C LEU A 48 -12.46 -9.57 -20.29
N LYS A 49 -11.75 -10.38 -21.09
CA LYS A 49 -11.37 -10.00 -22.46
C LYS A 49 -12.58 -9.69 -23.34
N ALA A 50 -13.69 -10.38 -23.15
CA ALA A 50 -14.94 -10.06 -23.86
C ALA A 50 -15.47 -8.67 -23.49
N VAL A 51 -15.36 -8.25 -22.21
CA VAL A 51 -15.70 -6.89 -21.77
C VAL A 51 -14.77 -5.85 -22.39
N LEU A 52 -13.46 -6.13 -22.46
CA LEU A 52 -12.48 -5.18 -23.00
C LEU A 52 -12.71 -4.85 -24.48
N LEU A 53 -13.34 -5.75 -25.24
CA LEU A 53 -13.70 -5.49 -26.63
C LEU A 53 -14.75 -4.38 -26.78
N GLY A 54 -15.69 -4.29 -25.83
CA GLY A 54 -16.76 -3.28 -25.84
C GLY A 54 -16.45 -2.04 -25.01
N CYS A 55 -15.70 -2.19 -23.89
CA CYS A 55 -15.52 -1.14 -22.88
C CYS A 55 -14.10 -0.52 -22.95
N GLN A 56 -13.80 0.21 -24.01
CA GLN A 56 -12.47 0.81 -24.23
C GLN A 56 -12.17 2.03 -23.33
N HIS A 57 -13.20 2.57 -22.65
CA HIS A 57 -13.08 3.73 -21.76
C HIS A 57 -12.83 3.34 -20.29
N LEU A 58 -12.49 2.07 -20.03
CA LEU A 58 -12.26 1.58 -18.67
C LEU A 58 -11.09 2.32 -18.02
N ARG A 59 -11.35 2.88 -16.83
CA ARG A 59 -10.37 3.59 -15.99
C ARG A 59 -10.05 2.82 -14.72
N GLN A 60 -11.00 2.03 -14.22
CA GLN A 60 -10.83 1.25 -13.02
C GLN A 60 -11.28 -0.20 -13.22
N LEU A 61 -10.44 -1.14 -12.78
CA LEU A 61 -10.76 -2.56 -12.77
C LEU A 61 -10.39 -3.16 -11.41
N VAL A 62 -11.39 -3.77 -10.74
CA VAL A 62 -11.20 -4.48 -9.47
C VAL A 62 -11.48 -5.96 -9.68
N ILE A 63 -10.44 -6.79 -9.55
CA ILE A 63 -10.45 -8.24 -9.75
C ILE A 63 -9.89 -9.00 -8.54
N ALA A 64 -9.90 -8.36 -7.35
CA ALA A 64 -9.33 -8.96 -6.15
C ALA A 64 -9.89 -10.36 -5.90
N GLY A 65 -9.01 -11.33 -5.63
CA GLY A 65 -9.40 -12.73 -5.34
C GLY A 65 -9.90 -13.54 -6.52
N CYS A 66 -9.81 -13.03 -7.76
CA CYS A 66 -10.16 -13.75 -8.98
C CYS A 66 -9.03 -14.71 -9.37
N ARG A 67 -9.08 -15.95 -8.86
CA ARG A 67 -7.97 -16.93 -8.94
C ARG A 67 -7.68 -17.49 -10.33
N LEU A 68 -8.61 -17.36 -11.29
CA LEU A 68 -8.43 -17.86 -12.67
C LEU A 68 -7.85 -16.81 -13.60
N ILE A 69 -7.65 -15.58 -13.12
CA ILE A 69 -7.02 -14.49 -13.88
C ILE A 69 -5.51 -14.70 -13.94
N THR A 70 -4.96 -14.49 -15.15
CA THR A 70 -3.54 -14.69 -15.46
C THR A 70 -2.91 -13.45 -16.11
N ASP A 71 -1.65 -13.53 -16.45
CA ASP A 71 -0.91 -12.50 -17.21
C ASP A 71 -1.60 -12.13 -18.53
N ASN A 72 -2.33 -13.06 -19.13
CA ASN A 72 -3.03 -12.81 -20.39
C ASN A 72 -4.10 -11.73 -20.33
N LEU A 73 -4.72 -11.50 -19.15
CA LEU A 73 -5.63 -10.38 -18.99
C LEU A 73 -4.87 -9.07 -18.95
N LEU A 74 -3.77 -8.98 -18.19
CA LEU A 74 -2.98 -7.76 -18.07
C LEU A 74 -2.40 -7.32 -19.42
N ILE A 75 -1.92 -8.28 -20.20
CA ILE A 75 -1.47 -8.05 -21.59
C ILE A 75 -2.63 -7.59 -22.50
N ALA A 76 -3.86 -8.08 -22.27
CA ALA A 76 -5.01 -7.61 -23.02
C ALA A 76 -5.42 -6.19 -22.64
N LEU A 77 -5.38 -5.85 -21.34
CA LEU A 77 -5.63 -4.50 -20.81
C LEU A 77 -4.69 -3.47 -21.46
N SER A 78 -3.40 -3.77 -21.56
CA SER A 78 -2.43 -2.86 -22.17
C SER A 78 -2.73 -2.52 -23.63
N LYS A 79 -3.42 -3.42 -24.36
CA LYS A 79 -3.79 -3.22 -25.77
C LYS A 79 -5.12 -2.51 -25.95
N SER A 80 -6.06 -2.67 -25.01
CA SER A 80 -7.44 -2.22 -25.17
C SER A 80 -7.81 -1.05 -24.26
N CYS A 81 -7.19 -0.91 -23.08
CA CYS A 81 -7.58 0.05 -22.05
C CYS A 81 -6.43 1.02 -21.73
N ILE A 82 -5.98 1.78 -22.71
CA ILE A 82 -4.86 2.76 -22.57
C ILE A 82 -5.15 3.90 -21.58
N HIS A 83 -6.41 4.02 -21.14
CA HIS A 83 -6.86 5.01 -20.16
C HIS A 83 -7.02 4.43 -18.74
N LEU A 84 -6.58 3.18 -18.52
CA LEU A 84 -6.66 2.54 -17.20
C LEU A 84 -5.79 3.33 -16.20
N GLU A 85 -6.42 3.72 -15.08
CA GLU A 85 -5.80 4.51 -14.01
C GLU A 85 -5.67 3.72 -12.73
N ASP A 86 -6.58 2.76 -12.48
CA ASP A 86 -6.64 2.01 -11.22
C ASP A 86 -6.88 0.51 -11.48
N LEU A 87 -5.99 -0.33 -10.98
CA LEU A 87 -6.10 -1.78 -11.04
C LEU A 87 -5.90 -2.38 -9.65
N VAL A 88 -6.94 -3.07 -9.16
CA VAL A 88 -6.88 -3.86 -7.93
C VAL A 88 -6.93 -5.35 -8.28
N ALA A 89 -5.79 -6.03 -8.19
CA ALA A 89 -5.63 -7.45 -8.50
C ALA A 89 -5.11 -8.27 -7.30
N ALA A 90 -5.39 -7.78 -6.08
CA ALA A 90 -4.94 -8.43 -4.86
C ALA A 90 -5.38 -9.90 -4.78
N GLY A 91 -4.45 -10.81 -4.48
CA GLY A 91 -4.72 -12.26 -4.37
C GLY A 91 -4.94 -12.98 -5.70
N CYS A 92 -4.64 -12.34 -6.83
CA CYS A 92 -4.62 -13.00 -8.15
C CYS A 92 -3.30 -13.77 -8.34
N ASN A 93 -3.18 -14.95 -7.72
CA ASN A 93 -1.93 -15.71 -7.60
C ASN A 93 -1.37 -16.28 -8.93
N ASN A 94 -2.09 -16.14 -10.04
CA ASN A 94 -1.61 -16.53 -11.36
C ASN A 94 -1.05 -15.36 -12.18
N ILE A 95 -1.07 -14.15 -11.64
CA ILE A 95 -0.36 -13.00 -12.20
C ILE A 95 1.11 -13.08 -11.78
N THR A 96 2.00 -12.85 -12.74
CA THR A 96 3.47 -12.90 -12.56
C THR A 96 4.13 -11.59 -13.00
N ASN A 97 5.45 -11.55 -12.96
CA ASN A 97 6.22 -10.42 -13.48
C ASN A 97 5.92 -10.14 -14.97
N ALA A 98 5.63 -11.18 -15.77
CA ALA A 98 5.30 -11.02 -17.19
C ALA A 98 3.98 -10.25 -17.39
N GLY A 99 2.98 -10.52 -16.55
CA GLY A 99 1.72 -9.78 -16.58
C GLY A 99 1.91 -8.30 -16.28
N ILE A 100 2.63 -7.97 -15.21
CA ILE A 100 2.89 -6.58 -14.82
C ILE A 100 3.71 -5.85 -15.88
N SER A 101 4.75 -6.50 -16.43
CA SER A 101 5.54 -5.93 -17.51
C SER A 101 4.66 -5.67 -18.76
N GLY A 102 3.79 -6.63 -19.12
CA GLY A 102 2.87 -6.47 -20.22
C GLY A 102 1.83 -5.37 -20.00
N LEU A 103 1.35 -5.17 -18.75
CA LEU A 103 0.48 -4.05 -18.40
C LEU A 103 1.19 -2.71 -18.61
N ALA A 104 2.44 -2.62 -18.18
CA ALA A 104 3.26 -1.42 -18.30
C ALA A 104 3.44 -0.99 -19.77
N ASP A 105 3.54 -1.92 -20.70
CA ASP A 105 3.77 -1.62 -22.12
C ASP A 105 2.66 -0.77 -22.79
N GLY A 106 1.47 -0.66 -22.20
CA GLY A 106 0.36 0.13 -22.78
C GLY A 106 -0.43 1.00 -21.81
N CYS A 107 -0.45 0.67 -20.51
CA CYS A 107 -1.21 1.42 -19.51
C CYS A 107 -0.34 2.50 -18.84
N HIS A 108 0.04 3.54 -19.57
CA HIS A 108 0.95 4.59 -19.08
C HIS A 108 0.29 5.61 -18.13
N LYS A 109 -1.04 5.54 -17.91
CA LYS A 109 -1.79 6.46 -17.05
C LYS A 109 -2.11 5.88 -15.69
N MET A 110 -1.48 4.74 -15.33
CA MET A 110 -1.71 4.07 -14.06
C MET A 110 -1.35 4.96 -12.88
N LYS A 111 -2.33 5.26 -12.04
CA LYS A 111 -2.18 6.03 -10.80
C LYS A 111 -2.11 5.12 -9.58
N SER A 112 -2.87 4.02 -9.62
CA SER A 112 -2.97 3.07 -8.51
C SER A 112 -2.88 1.63 -9.00
N LEU A 113 -1.99 0.86 -8.35
CA LEU A 113 -1.84 -0.57 -8.61
C LEU A 113 -1.79 -1.32 -7.29
N ASP A 114 -2.73 -2.26 -7.10
CA ASP A 114 -2.73 -3.18 -5.96
C ASP A 114 -2.51 -4.63 -6.45
N MET A 115 -1.33 -5.15 -6.13
CA MET A 115 -0.93 -6.53 -6.39
C MET A 115 -0.69 -7.31 -5.09
N SER A 116 -1.26 -6.85 -3.98
CA SER A 116 -1.10 -7.48 -2.67
C SER A 116 -1.41 -8.98 -2.73
N LYS A 117 -0.60 -9.79 -2.06
CA LYS A 117 -0.71 -11.26 -2.02
C LYS A 117 -0.52 -11.95 -3.38
N CYS A 118 0.06 -11.28 -4.37
CA CYS A 118 0.44 -11.90 -5.64
C CYS A 118 1.85 -12.50 -5.54
N ASN A 119 1.98 -13.72 -5.01
CA ASN A 119 3.25 -14.35 -4.61
C ASN A 119 4.23 -14.65 -5.77
N LYS A 120 3.81 -14.48 -7.02
CA LYS A 120 4.66 -14.64 -8.21
C LYS A 120 5.20 -13.30 -8.73
N VAL A 121 4.71 -12.20 -8.18
CA VAL A 121 5.19 -10.83 -8.47
C VAL A 121 6.43 -10.55 -7.62
N GLY A 122 7.42 -9.91 -8.21
CA GLY A 122 8.67 -9.53 -7.54
C GLY A 122 9.43 -8.45 -8.29
N ASP A 123 10.69 -8.28 -7.95
CA ASP A 123 11.55 -7.20 -8.46
C ASP A 123 11.49 -6.99 -9.98
N PRO A 124 11.59 -8.02 -10.84
CA PRO A 124 11.62 -7.79 -12.28
C PRO A 124 10.37 -7.08 -12.82
N GLY A 125 9.18 -7.47 -12.31
CA GLY A 125 7.91 -6.87 -12.71
C GLY A 125 7.75 -5.45 -12.17
N VAL A 126 8.06 -5.25 -10.88
CA VAL A 126 7.92 -3.94 -10.23
C VAL A 126 8.92 -2.93 -10.81
N CYS A 127 10.17 -3.31 -11.07
CA CYS A 127 11.17 -2.41 -11.67
C CYS A 127 10.72 -1.93 -13.05
N LYS A 128 10.24 -2.84 -13.91
CA LYS A 128 9.74 -2.47 -15.25
C LYS A 128 8.53 -1.56 -15.16
N PHE A 129 7.60 -1.85 -14.25
CA PHE A 129 6.40 -1.03 -14.03
C PHE A 129 6.76 0.37 -13.53
N ALA A 130 7.66 0.49 -12.56
CA ALA A 130 8.11 1.77 -12.00
C ALA A 130 8.76 2.67 -13.08
N GLU A 131 9.58 2.08 -13.96
CA GLU A 131 10.22 2.81 -15.05
C GLU A 131 9.20 3.44 -16.01
N VAL A 132 8.15 2.69 -16.38
CA VAL A 132 7.16 3.13 -17.36
C VAL A 132 6.11 4.05 -16.73
N SER A 133 5.67 3.79 -15.51
CA SER A 133 4.63 4.55 -14.81
C SER A 133 5.18 5.74 -14.01
N SER A 134 6.38 6.17 -14.31
CA SER A 134 7.19 7.13 -13.53
C SER A 134 6.49 8.45 -13.21
N SER A 135 5.70 8.99 -14.14
CA SER A 135 5.02 10.29 -13.97
C SER A 135 3.60 10.18 -13.42
N SER A 136 2.98 9.00 -13.47
CA SER A 136 1.55 8.83 -13.14
C SER A 136 1.30 8.13 -11.80
N LEU A 137 2.24 7.29 -11.34
CA LEU A 137 2.04 6.42 -10.18
C LEU A 137 1.97 7.22 -8.87
N VAL A 138 0.84 7.08 -8.17
CA VAL A 138 0.56 7.72 -6.88
C VAL A 138 0.46 6.69 -5.76
N SER A 139 -0.09 5.50 -6.04
CA SER A 139 -0.30 4.46 -5.06
C SER A 139 0.16 3.09 -5.58
N LEU A 140 0.98 2.41 -4.79
CA LEU A 140 1.40 1.04 -5.08
C LEU A 140 1.26 0.16 -3.84
N LYS A 141 0.52 -0.95 -3.97
CA LYS A 141 0.33 -1.93 -2.90
C LYS A 141 0.85 -3.30 -3.30
N LEU A 142 1.78 -3.79 -2.50
CA LEU A 142 2.53 -5.04 -2.68
C LEU A 142 2.56 -5.86 -1.37
N LEU A 143 1.51 -5.74 -0.52
CA LEU A 143 1.43 -6.46 0.76
C LEU A 143 1.63 -7.96 0.53
N ASP A 144 2.47 -8.60 1.30
CA ASP A 144 2.78 -10.04 1.23
C ASP A 144 3.33 -10.50 -0.14
N CYS A 145 3.93 -9.61 -0.94
CA CYS A 145 4.65 -9.98 -2.15
C CYS A 145 6.10 -10.39 -1.81
N ASN A 146 6.31 -11.63 -1.39
CA ASN A 146 7.58 -12.11 -0.81
C ASN A 146 8.81 -12.09 -1.76
N LYS A 147 8.62 -11.78 -3.04
CA LYS A 147 9.70 -11.66 -4.05
C LYS A 147 10.04 -10.21 -4.38
N VAL A 148 9.40 -9.27 -3.69
CA VAL A 148 9.71 -7.83 -3.75
C VAL A 148 10.78 -7.53 -2.71
N GLY A 149 11.83 -6.86 -3.13
CA GLY A 149 12.95 -6.48 -2.28
C GLY A 149 13.53 -5.12 -2.66
N ASP A 150 14.78 -4.88 -2.27
CA ASP A 150 15.48 -3.61 -2.45
C ASP A 150 15.49 -3.10 -3.90
N LYS A 151 15.59 -3.99 -4.88
CA LYS A 151 15.62 -3.58 -6.30
C LYS A 151 14.32 -2.88 -6.70
N SER A 152 13.17 -3.37 -6.24
CA SER A 152 11.87 -2.72 -6.45
C SER A 152 11.84 -1.34 -5.84
N ILE A 153 12.25 -1.21 -4.58
CA ILE A 153 12.18 0.05 -3.84
C ILE A 153 13.15 1.08 -4.42
N HIS A 154 14.37 0.67 -4.81
CA HIS A 154 15.30 1.55 -5.52
C HIS A 154 14.76 2.02 -6.88
N ALA A 155 14.05 1.15 -7.62
CA ALA A 155 13.40 1.55 -8.87
C ALA A 155 12.29 2.58 -8.63
N LEU A 156 11.46 2.38 -7.59
CA LEU A 156 10.44 3.37 -7.20
C LEU A 156 11.08 4.70 -6.80
N ALA A 157 12.12 4.68 -5.99
CA ALA A 157 12.87 5.88 -5.62
C ALA A 157 13.45 6.61 -6.84
N LYS A 158 13.97 5.86 -7.80
CA LYS A 158 14.57 6.42 -9.01
C LYS A 158 13.57 7.04 -9.97
N PHE A 159 12.38 6.46 -10.11
CA PHE A 159 11.45 6.82 -11.18
C PHE A 159 10.13 7.42 -10.71
N CYS A 160 9.61 7.06 -9.52
CA CYS A 160 8.22 7.39 -9.11
C CYS A 160 8.16 8.51 -8.08
N HIS A 161 8.52 9.74 -8.47
CA HIS A 161 8.58 10.89 -7.55
C HIS A 161 7.20 11.44 -7.13
N ASN A 162 6.11 10.97 -7.76
CA ASN A 162 4.74 11.33 -7.39
C ASN A 162 4.09 10.34 -6.41
N LEU A 163 4.86 9.36 -5.90
CA LEU A 163 4.35 8.32 -5.02
C LEU A 163 3.93 8.91 -3.68
N GLU A 164 2.66 8.73 -3.34
CA GLU A 164 2.07 9.19 -2.08
C GLU A 164 1.80 8.03 -1.11
N THR A 165 1.45 6.85 -1.66
CA THR A 165 1.14 5.66 -0.85
C THR A 165 1.95 4.46 -1.32
N LEU A 166 2.69 3.85 -0.39
CA LEU A 166 3.40 2.60 -0.62
C LEU A 166 3.08 1.58 0.47
N VAL A 167 2.60 0.40 0.08
CA VAL A 167 2.33 -0.72 0.98
C VAL A 167 3.21 -1.89 0.58
N ILE A 168 4.17 -2.22 1.42
CA ILE A 168 5.16 -3.29 1.23
C ILE A 168 5.27 -4.22 2.46
N GLY A 169 4.25 -4.22 3.31
CA GLY A 169 4.20 -5.12 4.46
C GLY A 169 4.45 -6.57 4.05
N GLY A 170 5.25 -7.31 4.81
CA GLY A 170 5.64 -8.69 4.50
C GLY A 170 6.69 -8.85 3.39
N CYS A 171 7.20 -7.78 2.79
CA CYS A 171 8.32 -7.83 1.82
C CYS A 171 9.65 -7.97 2.58
N ARG A 172 10.02 -9.20 2.92
CA ARG A 172 11.10 -9.52 3.87
C ARG A 172 12.52 -9.24 3.36
N ASP A 173 12.67 -8.94 2.05
CA ASP A 173 13.96 -8.63 1.45
C ASP A 173 14.20 -7.14 1.26
N VAL A 174 13.31 -6.30 1.79
CA VAL A 174 13.48 -4.85 1.90
C VAL A 174 14.36 -4.52 3.10
N THR A 175 15.38 -3.67 2.89
CA THR A 175 16.37 -3.25 3.90
C THR A 175 16.38 -1.73 4.06
N ASP A 176 17.12 -1.23 5.06
CA ASP A 176 17.31 0.20 5.32
C ASP A 176 17.80 0.96 4.09
N ALA A 177 18.77 0.40 3.35
CA ALA A 177 19.38 1.07 2.20
C ALA A 177 18.35 1.52 1.16
N SER A 178 17.33 0.68 0.88
CA SER A 178 16.31 1.00 -0.10
C SER A 178 15.26 1.98 0.45
N ILE A 179 14.91 1.86 1.73
CA ILE A 179 13.94 2.78 2.37
C ILE A 179 14.55 4.18 2.54
N GLU A 180 15.83 4.30 2.87
CA GLU A 180 16.54 5.58 2.93
C GLU A 180 16.58 6.26 1.56
N ALA A 181 16.86 5.51 0.49
CA ALA A 181 16.80 6.02 -0.86
C ALA A 181 15.39 6.52 -1.23
N LEU A 182 14.35 5.79 -0.85
CA LEU A 182 12.95 6.19 -1.05
C LEU A 182 12.61 7.45 -0.26
N ALA A 183 13.01 7.51 1.02
CA ALA A 183 12.76 8.64 1.90
C ALA A 183 13.38 9.94 1.34
N PHE A 184 14.55 9.85 0.72
CA PHE A 184 15.19 10.97 0.07
C PHE A 184 14.49 11.38 -1.24
N ALA A 185 14.18 10.41 -2.09
CA ALA A 185 13.65 10.68 -3.44
C ALA A 185 12.17 11.10 -3.43
N CYS A 186 11.36 10.55 -2.53
CA CYS A 186 9.91 10.81 -2.45
C CYS A 186 9.51 11.72 -1.28
N CYS A 187 10.45 12.39 -0.65
CA CYS A 187 10.25 13.17 0.58
C CYS A 187 9.16 14.26 0.47
N SER A 188 8.95 14.82 -0.72
CA SER A 188 7.96 15.87 -0.94
C SER A 188 6.54 15.38 -1.23
N ARG A 189 6.32 14.08 -1.36
CA ARG A 189 5.03 13.52 -1.77
C ARG A 189 4.54 12.37 -0.90
N LEU A 190 5.44 11.58 -0.31
CA LEU A 190 5.09 10.40 0.44
C LEU A 190 4.26 10.76 1.68
N LYS A 191 3.05 10.21 1.75
CA LYS A 191 2.07 10.42 2.83
C LYS A 191 1.83 9.18 3.66
N CYS A 192 1.81 8.01 3.04
CA CYS A 192 1.47 6.75 3.69
C CYS A 192 2.48 5.67 3.32
N LEU A 193 3.11 5.08 4.33
CA LEU A 193 4.03 3.97 4.16
C LEU A 193 3.69 2.83 5.13
N ARG A 194 3.35 1.66 4.59
CA ARG A 194 3.14 0.45 5.36
C ARG A 194 4.24 -0.55 5.04
N MET A 195 5.02 -0.91 6.05
CA MET A 195 6.13 -1.86 5.96
C MET A 195 6.20 -2.80 7.18
N ASP A 196 5.03 -3.14 7.72
CA ASP A 196 4.89 -4.16 8.76
C ASP A 196 5.49 -5.50 8.30
N TRP A 197 6.05 -6.30 9.21
CA TRP A 197 6.73 -7.57 8.88
C TRP A 197 7.94 -7.45 7.93
N CYS A 198 8.49 -6.25 7.72
CA CYS A 198 9.77 -6.07 7.01
C CYS A 198 10.93 -6.26 8.02
N LEU A 199 11.39 -7.49 8.19
CA LEU A 199 12.26 -7.89 9.31
C LEU A 199 13.71 -7.40 9.22
N LYS A 200 14.10 -6.78 8.09
CA LYS A 200 15.47 -6.26 7.86
C LYS A 200 15.56 -4.74 7.98
N ILE A 201 14.44 -4.06 8.29
CA ILE A 201 14.46 -2.62 8.56
C ILE A 201 14.78 -2.36 10.04
N THR A 202 15.50 -1.27 10.28
CA THR A 202 15.94 -0.85 11.62
C THR A 202 15.56 0.60 11.91
N ASP A 203 16.05 1.14 13.00
CA ASP A 203 15.89 2.55 13.37
C ASP A 203 16.35 3.52 12.28
N SER A 204 17.30 3.11 11.44
CA SER A 204 17.86 3.93 10.36
C SER A 204 16.80 4.30 9.33
N SER A 205 16.02 3.32 8.85
CA SER A 205 14.88 3.54 7.95
C SER A 205 13.90 4.56 8.53
N LEU A 206 13.48 4.33 9.78
CA LEU A 206 12.40 5.11 10.38
C LEU A 206 12.87 6.55 10.66
N ARG A 207 14.09 6.74 11.17
CA ARG A 207 14.69 8.08 11.31
C ARG A 207 14.79 8.81 9.97
N SER A 208 15.23 8.14 8.91
CA SER A 208 15.32 8.74 7.59
C SER A 208 13.97 9.22 7.08
N LEU A 209 12.91 8.40 7.24
CA LEU A 209 11.54 8.75 6.85
C LEU A 209 11.00 9.94 7.64
N LEU A 210 11.12 9.89 8.97
CA LEU A 210 10.61 10.95 9.86
C LEU A 210 11.36 12.28 9.67
N SER A 211 12.65 12.22 9.34
CA SER A 211 13.45 13.41 9.10
C SER A 211 13.24 14.05 7.72
N ASN A 212 12.99 13.24 6.68
CA ASN A 212 12.93 13.75 5.31
C ASN A 212 11.49 13.92 4.80
N CYS A 213 10.56 13.02 5.14
CA CYS A 213 9.21 13.00 4.57
C CYS A 213 8.24 13.85 5.39
N LYS A 214 8.20 15.15 5.17
CA LYS A 214 7.40 16.10 5.97
C LYS A 214 5.89 15.98 5.77
N LEU A 215 5.44 15.35 4.69
CA LEU A 215 4.03 15.09 4.42
C LEU A 215 3.56 13.71 4.89
N LEU A 216 4.41 12.98 5.61
CA LEU A 216 4.10 11.64 6.07
C LEU A 216 3.03 11.69 7.17
N VAL A 217 1.87 11.11 6.85
CA VAL A 217 0.66 11.12 7.69
C VAL A 217 0.47 9.78 8.40
N ALA A 218 0.88 8.68 7.75
CA ALA A 218 0.69 7.35 8.28
C ALA A 218 1.92 6.46 8.06
N ILE A 219 2.37 5.82 9.14
CA ILE A 219 3.42 4.79 9.12
C ILE A 219 2.92 3.53 9.87
N ASP A 220 3.14 2.38 9.26
CA ASP A 220 2.98 1.08 9.90
C ASP A 220 4.29 0.29 9.80
N VAL A 221 4.93 0.06 10.95
CA VAL A 221 6.13 -0.77 11.13
C VAL A 221 5.88 -1.92 12.10
N GLY A 222 4.63 -2.33 12.24
CA GLY A 222 4.26 -3.44 13.11
C GLY A 222 5.07 -4.70 12.84
N CYS A 223 5.45 -5.42 13.89
CA CYS A 223 6.25 -6.66 13.81
C CYS A 223 7.66 -6.48 13.20
N CYS A 224 8.21 -5.26 13.24
CA CYS A 224 9.61 -5.01 12.88
C CYS A 224 10.46 -5.03 14.16
N ASP A 225 11.03 -6.17 14.48
CA ASP A 225 11.69 -6.48 15.76
C ASP A 225 13.04 -5.75 15.98
N GLN A 226 13.58 -5.14 14.93
CA GLN A 226 14.81 -4.36 15.00
C GLN A 226 14.58 -2.88 15.34
N ILE A 227 13.32 -2.42 15.34
CA ILE A 227 12.96 -1.04 15.71
C ILE A 227 13.03 -0.87 17.24
N THR A 228 13.71 0.19 17.67
CA THR A 228 13.90 0.56 19.09
C THR A 228 13.49 2.01 19.34
N ASP A 229 13.60 2.46 20.59
CA ASP A 229 13.34 3.87 20.95
C ASP A 229 14.24 4.86 20.18
N ALA A 230 15.42 4.41 19.72
CA ALA A 230 16.33 5.23 18.95
C ALA A 230 15.77 5.68 17.61
N ALA A 231 14.76 4.98 17.06
CA ALA A 231 14.06 5.41 15.85
C ALA A 231 13.34 6.75 16.01
N PHE A 232 12.96 7.11 17.23
CA PHE A 232 12.16 8.30 17.56
C PHE A 232 12.96 9.40 18.26
N GLN A 233 14.29 9.22 18.36
CA GLN A 233 15.17 10.28 18.88
C GLN A 233 15.29 11.39 17.84
N ASP A 234 15.38 12.63 18.31
CA ASP A 234 15.63 13.81 17.49
C ASP A 234 14.58 14.10 16.40
N MET A 235 13.35 13.62 16.57
CA MET A 235 12.26 13.92 15.63
C MET A 235 12.02 15.43 15.44
N ASP A 236 12.26 16.21 16.49
CA ASP A 236 12.08 17.67 16.52
C ASP A 236 13.36 18.46 16.25
N ALA A 237 14.51 17.79 16.02
CA ALA A 237 15.81 18.44 15.88
C ALA A 237 15.87 19.54 14.79
N ASN A 238 14.95 19.46 13.81
CA ASN A 238 14.84 20.44 12.72
C ASN A 238 13.72 21.47 12.91
N GLY A 239 13.06 21.51 14.08
CA GLY A 239 11.98 22.47 14.39
C GLY A 239 10.70 22.29 13.55
N PHE A 240 10.52 21.15 12.90
CA PHE A 240 9.33 20.84 12.11
C PHE A 240 8.33 20.03 12.93
N GLN A 241 7.10 20.51 13.01
CA GLN A 241 6.00 19.68 13.52
C GLN A 241 5.72 18.52 12.56
N SER A 242 5.74 17.30 13.09
CA SER A 242 5.40 16.11 12.32
C SER A 242 3.93 16.14 11.89
N ALA A 243 3.66 15.84 10.61
CA ALA A 243 2.30 15.68 10.09
C ALA A 243 1.68 14.31 10.43
N LEU A 244 2.37 13.48 11.22
CA LEU A 244 1.99 12.11 11.50
C LEU A 244 0.70 12.05 12.33
N ARG A 245 -0.32 11.39 11.78
CA ARG A 245 -1.63 11.15 12.42
C ARG A 245 -1.81 9.71 12.83
N LEU A 246 -1.13 8.78 12.14
CA LEU A 246 -1.18 7.36 12.45
C LEU A 246 0.21 6.77 12.56
N LEU A 247 0.49 6.12 13.68
CA LEU A 247 1.68 5.32 13.90
C LEU A 247 1.29 3.94 14.41
N LYS A 248 1.70 2.88 13.69
CA LYS A 248 1.61 1.50 14.17
C LYS A 248 3.00 0.96 14.42
N ILE A 249 3.24 0.60 15.67
CA ILE A 249 4.45 -0.04 16.18
C ILE A 249 4.10 -1.33 16.96
N SER A 250 2.94 -1.91 16.64
CA SER A 250 2.49 -3.14 17.29
C SER A 250 3.50 -4.27 17.12
N SER A 251 3.70 -5.06 18.18
CA SER A 251 4.71 -6.13 18.23
C SER A 251 6.16 -5.68 17.98
N CYS A 252 6.50 -4.41 18.14
CA CYS A 252 7.88 -3.94 18.19
C CYS A 252 8.41 -4.13 19.60
N VAL A 253 8.99 -5.29 19.87
CA VAL A 253 9.32 -5.78 21.22
C VAL A 253 10.39 -4.97 21.97
N ARG A 254 11.15 -4.14 21.23
CA ARG A 254 12.23 -3.31 21.80
C ARG A 254 11.82 -1.87 22.06
N ILE A 255 10.59 -1.48 21.73
CA ILE A 255 10.04 -0.17 22.05
C ILE A 255 9.65 -0.15 23.52
N THR A 256 10.02 0.93 24.20
CA THR A 256 9.68 1.18 25.61
C THR A 256 8.80 2.45 25.74
N VAL A 257 8.41 2.76 26.96
CA VAL A 257 7.70 4.00 27.30
C VAL A 257 8.51 5.25 26.91
N ALA A 258 9.85 5.17 26.88
CA ALA A 258 10.70 6.29 26.46
C ALA A 258 10.52 6.60 24.96
N GLY A 259 10.47 5.57 24.10
CA GLY A 259 10.20 5.77 22.68
C GLY A 259 8.81 6.35 22.42
N VAL A 260 7.80 5.86 23.15
CA VAL A 260 6.43 6.42 23.05
C VAL A 260 6.39 7.88 23.51
N ARG A 261 7.15 8.27 24.56
CA ARG A 261 7.29 9.65 25.01
C ARG A 261 7.80 10.54 23.87
N ASN A 262 8.89 10.14 23.20
CA ASN A 262 9.46 10.91 22.10
C ASN A 262 8.43 11.11 20.97
N VAL A 263 7.65 10.08 20.66
CA VAL A 263 6.59 10.15 19.65
C VAL A 263 5.51 11.17 20.02
N ILE A 264 4.94 11.10 21.23
CA ILE A 264 3.82 11.99 21.59
C ILE A 264 4.26 13.44 21.79
N GLU A 265 5.50 13.68 22.21
CA GLU A 265 6.08 15.02 22.34
C GLU A 265 6.33 15.66 20.97
N SER A 266 6.73 14.86 19.95
CA SER A 266 7.04 15.35 18.60
C SER A 266 5.85 15.34 17.64
N CYS A 267 4.80 14.52 17.91
CA CYS A 267 3.68 14.32 16.99
C CYS A 267 2.36 14.83 17.59
N MET A 268 2.20 16.14 17.69
CA MET A 268 0.99 16.77 18.29
C MET A 268 -0.28 16.50 17.49
N ALA A 269 -0.17 16.14 16.21
CA ALA A 269 -1.30 15.80 15.33
C ALA A 269 -1.68 14.31 15.38
N LEU A 270 -1.06 13.52 16.28
CA LEU A 270 -1.29 12.07 16.34
C LEU A 270 -2.72 11.74 16.75
N GLU A 271 -3.43 10.99 15.91
CA GLU A 271 -4.82 10.56 16.12
C GLU A 271 -4.92 9.08 16.47
N HIS A 272 -3.98 8.27 15.99
CA HIS A 272 -3.96 6.83 16.21
C HIS A 272 -2.54 6.34 16.52
N LEU A 273 -2.39 5.66 17.66
CA LEU A 273 -1.17 4.97 18.07
C LEU A 273 -1.48 3.51 18.38
N ASP A 274 -0.89 2.59 17.62
CA ASP A 274 -1.03 1.15 17.87
C ASP A 274 0.24 0.58 18.49
N VAL A 275 0.17 0.23 19.77
CA VAL A 275 1.25 -0.36 20.58
C VAL A 275 0.90 -1.77 21.06
N ARG A 276 -0.11 -2.41 20.43
CA ARG A 276 -0.51 -3.76 20.80
C ARG A 276 0.68 -4.72 20.78
N SER A 277 0.72 -5.62 21.72
CA SER A 277 1.79 -6.63 21.82
C SER A 277 3.21 -6.05 21.95
N CYS A 278 3.36 -4.81 22.43
CA CYS A 278 4.65 -4.26 22.86
C CYS A 278 4.81 -4.52 24.36
N PRO A 279 5.67 -5.46 24.79
CA PRO A 279 5.68 -5.94 26.18
C PRO A 279 6.07 -4.88 27.21
N GLN A 280 6.81 -3.86 26.80
CA GLN A 280 7.27 -2.78 27.68
C GLN A 280 6.35 -1.54 27.60
N VAL A 281 5.33 -1.55 26.74
CA VAL A 281 4.39 -0.42 26.55
C VAL A 281 2.99 -0.90 26.90
N THR A 282 2.64 -0.77 28.16
CA THR A 282 1.30 -1.07 28.68
C THR A 282 0.61 0.21 29.14
N ARG A 283 -0.72 0.17 29.29
CA ARG A 283 -1.45 1.30 29.89
C ARG A 283 -0.85 1.68 31.24
N GLN A 284 -0.59 0.68 32.11
CA GLN A 284 -0.02 0.89 33.43
C GLN A 284 1.39 1.52 33.40
N SER A 285 2.27 1.03 32.48
CA SER A 285 3.63 1.58 32.39
C SER A 285 3.63 3.03 31.86
N CYS A 286 2.72 3.37 30.97
CA CYS A 286 2.54 4.73 30.47
C CYS A 286 2.01 5.67 31.57
N GLU A 287 1.03 5.23 32.37
CA GLU A 287 0.50 5.99 33.52
C GLU A 287 1.57 6.22 34.59
N GLN A 288 2.33 5.18 34.95
CA GLN A 288 3.43 5.30 35.91
C GLN A 288 4.53 6.25 35.44
N ALA A 289 4.77 6.32 34.15
CA ALA A 289 5.72 7.25 33.53
C ALA A 289 5.15 8.67 33.38
N GLY A 290 3.88 8.90 33.70
CA GLY A 290 3.22 10.20 33.58
C GLY A 290 3.03 10.65 32.12
N LEU A 291 2.87 9.71 31.16
CA LEU A 291 2.63 10.06 29.77
C LEU A 291 1.24 10.66 29.58
N GLN A 292 1.19 11.77 28.87
CA GLN A 292 -0.06 12.42 28.47
C GLN A 292 -0.19 12.36 26.94
N PHE A 293 -1.10 11.54 26.47
CA PHE A 293 -1.39 11.45 25.04
C PHE A 293 -2.19 12.66 24.56
N PRO A 294 -2.01 13.10 23.28
CA PRO A 294 -2.87 14.13 22.70
C PRO A 294 -4.35 13.76 22.87
N GLY A 295 -5.21 14.73 23.20
CA GLY A 295 -6.61 14.46 23.54
C GLY A 295 -7.43 13.81 22.40
N SER A 296 -6.99 13.95 21.14
CA SER A 296 -7.57 13.29 19.97
C SER A 296 -6.97 11.89 19.70
N CYS A 297 -5.90 11.50 20.39
CA CYS A 297 -5.17 10.27 20.09
C CYS A 297 -5.85 9.04 20.68
N LYS A 298 -6.31 8.15 19.82
CA LYS A 298 -6.76 6.81 20.19
C LYS A 298 -5.55 5.89 20.29
N VAL A 299 -5.29 5.36 21.50
CA VAL A 299 -4.18 4.43 21.75
C VAL A 299 -4.70 3.01 21.90
N ASN A 300 -4.21 2.10 21.07
CA ASN A 300 -4.53 0.68 21.12
C ASN A 300 -3.43 -0.07 21.86
N PHE A 301 -3.69 -0.47 23.11
CA PHE A 301 -2.78 -1.27 23.94
C PHE A 301 -3.06 -2.77 23.84
N GLU A 302 -4.31 -3.15 23.57
CA GLU A 302 -4.82 -4.52 23.64
C GLU A 302 -5.59 -4.88 22.36
N GLY A 303 -5.82 -6.17 22.15
CA GLY A 303 -6.55 -6.71 21.01
C GLY A 303 -5.69 -7.56 20.09
N SER A 304 -6.34 -8.32 19.21
CA SER A 304 -5.66 -9.16 18.22
C SER A 304 -5.05 -8.28 17.11
N LEU A 305 -3.86 -8.64 16.64
CA LEU A 305 -3.24 -8.01 15.47
C LEU A 305 -4.03 -8.25 14.17
N SER A 306 -4.87 -9.30 14.15
CA SER A 306 -5.76 -9.60 13.03
C SER A 306 -7.02 -8.72 12.98
N GLU A 307 -7.34 -8.00 14.06
CA GLU A 307 -8.45 -7.06 14.07
C GLU A 307 -8.05 -5.78 13.32
N SER A 308 -8.63 -5.60 12.13
CA SER A 308 -8.52 -4.35 11.40
C SER A 308 -9.38 -3.28 12.07
N ASP A 309 -8.83 -2.09 12.26
CA ASP A 309 -9.62 -0.91 12.63
C ASP A 309 -9.98 -0.17 11.32
N PRO A 310 -11.26 -0.17 10.90
CA PRO A 310 -11.65 0.48 9.64
C PRO A 310 -11.28 1.95 9.57
N SER A 311 -11.18 2.64 10.72
CA SER A 311 -10.75 4.05 10.78
C SER A 311 -9.27 4.22 10.44
N VAL A 312 -8.49 3.16 10.55
CA VAL A 312 -7.05 3.11 10.28
C VAL A 312 -6.77 2.59 8.87
N ASP A 313 -7.59 1.65 8.39
CA ASP A 313 -7.44 1.09 7.03
C ASP A 313 -7.69 2.12 5.93
N ILE A 314 -8.30 3.27 6.25
CA ILE A 314 -8.48 4.40 5.34
C ILE A 314 -7.15 5.01 4.89
N PHE A 315 -6.09 4.89 5.70
CA PHE A 315 -4.78 5.48 5.39
C PHE A 315 -3.97 4.67 4.36
N PHE A 316 -4.23 3.34 4.22
CA PHE A 316 -3.42 2.46 3.38
C PHE A 316 -4.17 1.80 2.21
#